data_a0c3dffaf761968b65f5c2d87a7329fc
#
_entry.id   a0c3dffaf761968b65f5c2d87a7329fc
#
_cell.length_a   1.000
_cell.length_b   1.000
_cell.length_c   1.000
_cell.angle_alpha   90.00
_cell.angle_beta   90.00
_cell.angle_gamma   90.00
#
_symmetry.space_group_name_H-M   'P 1'
#
loop_
_entity.id
_entity.type
_entity.pdbx_description
1 polymer ?
#
loop_
_entity_poly.entity_id
_entity_poly.type
_entity_poly.pdbx_seq_one_letter_code
_entity_poly.pdbx_strand_id
1 'polypeptide(L)'
;MEIEKLANIEITDEDILWVEEMMGGKVHFDSARVNALKNMDSVDIQAFPGSGKTTILVAKLAILAKKWPYSNDGICVLSHTNVAREEIEERLGNTEIGRKLLSYPHFIGTVHSFFDTYVSLPWLKSNGYEINIIDTELVHSLRWNKLPRNKRYYLERQYKSETICEYRDNIGNIERVKNEETNELLLSVIEKTQKDGYFTFGEMLLYAQKVLKEWDEIPKAIQRRFPILFIDEAQDTDTFQWDLLKKVFNSDGELSI
;
A
#
# COMPACT_ATOMS: atom_id res chain seq x y z
N MET A 1 -13.71 6.91 19.43
CA MET A 1 -12.65 6.13 20.14
C MET A 1 -11.27 6.21 19.48
N GLU A 2 -11.17 6.36 18.15
CA GLU A 2 -9.88 6.47 17.44
C GLU A 2 -9.31 7.88 17.45
N ILE A 3 -10.15 8.88 17.30
CA ILE A 3 -9.77 10.32 17.41
C ILE A 3 -9.25 10.65 18.83
N GLU A 4 -9.75 10.00 19.87
CA GLU A 4 -9.28 10.17 21.24
C GLU A 4 -7.84 9.70 21.46
N LYS A 5 -7.36 8.70 20.70
CA LYS A 5 -5.98 8.22 20.80
C LYS A 5 -4.97 9.26 20.31
N LEU A 6 -5.28 9.98 19.24
CA LEU A 6 -4.39 10.98 18.65
C LEU A 6 -4.46 12.34 19.38
N ALA A 7 -5.56 12.64 20.04
CA ALA A 7 -5.74 13.89 20.81
C ALA A 7 -4.68 14.09 21.92
N ASN A 8 -3.95 13.05 22.29
CA ASN A 8 -2.89 13.10 23.31
C ASN A 8 -1.48 13.35 22.72
N ILE A 9 -1.31 13.46 21.39
CA ILE A 9 -0.01 13.72 20.77
C ILE A 9 0.02 15.16 20.27
N GLU A 10 0.60 16.04 21.05
CA GLU A 10 0.84 17.43 20.67
C GLU A 10 2.30 17.59 20.21
N ILE A 11 2.51 18.22 19.06
CA ILE A 11 3.84 18.56 18.53
C ILE A 11 4.19 20.00 18.92
N THR A 12 5.21 20.16 19.73
CA THR A 12 5.65 21.44 20.29
C THR A 12 6.80 22.07 19.49
N ASP A 13 7.15 23.34 19.79
CA ASP A 13 8.33 23.99 19.20
C ASP A 13 9.64 23.29 19.60
N GLU A 14 9.70 22.70 20.78
CA GLU A 14 10.85 21.90 21.23
C GLU A 14 11.03 20.65 20.36
N ASP A 15 9.95 20.02 19.93
CA ASP A 15 10.00 18.87 19.02
C ASP A 15 10.51 19.25 17.63
N ILE A 16 10.15 20.46 17.17
CA ILE A 16 10.65 21.00 15.89
C ILE A 16 12.16 21.24 15.97
N LEU A 17 12.63 21.93 17.02
CA LEU A 17 14.07 22.14 17.23
C LEU A 17 14.83 20.81 17.35
N TRP A 18 14.28 19.86 18.09
CA TRP A 18 14.87 18.54 18.22
C TRP A 18 15.02 17.81 16.89
N VAL A 19 13.99 17.83 16.03
CA VAL A 19 14.07 17.15 14.73
C VAL A 19 15.00 17.86 13.75
N GLU A 20 15.10 19.19 13.79
CA GLU A 20 16.09 19.95 13.01
C GLU A 20 17.52 19.55 13.39
N GLU A 21 17.82 19.45 14.69
CA GLU A 21 19.11 18.98 15.17
C GLU A 21 19.39 17.54 14.77
N MET A 22 18.40 16.64 14.94
CA MET A 22 18.52 15.24 14.58
C MET A 22 18.79 15.04 13.08
N MET A 23 18.25 15.91 12.23
CA MET A 23 18.49 15.92 10.78
C MET A 23 19.80 16.63 10.41
N GLY A 24 20.71 16.83 11.35
CA GLY A 24 22.05 17.36 11.16
C GLY A 24 22.15 18.89 11.21
N GLY A 25 21.14 19.59 11.70
CA GLY A 25 21.15 21.04 11.91
C GLY A 25 21.22 21.88 10.62
N LYS A 26 21.07 21.25 9.44
CA LYS A 26 21.08 21.93 8.14
C LYS A 26 19.67 22.23 7.61
N VAL A 27 18.67 21.63 8.22
CA VAL A 27 17.25 21.78 7.86
C VAL A 27 16.64 22.78 8.84
N HIS A 28 16.08 23.87 8.32
CA HIS A 28 15.28 24.82 9.09
C HIS A 28 13.89 24.92 8.47
N PHE A 29 12.87 24.71 9.29
CA PHE A 29 11.49 24.77 8.83
C PHE A 29 10.96 26.20 8.96
N ASP A 30 10.45 26.75 7.85
CA ASP A 30 9.70 28.01 7.86
C ASP A 30 8.35 27.82 8.57
N SER A 31 7.64 28.94 8.79
CA SER A 31 6.36 28.94 9.51
C SER A 31 5.30 28.03 8.86
N ALA A 32 5.28 27.92 7.54
CA ALA A 32 4.32 27.07 6.83
C ALA A 32 4.62 25.57 7.09
N ARG A 33 5.91 25.18 7.03
CA ARG A 33 6.34 23.81 7.33
C ARG A 33 6.16 23.46 8.80
N VAL A 34 6.44 24.39 9.72
CA VAL A 34 6.17 24.21 11.15
C VAL A 34 4.69 23.97 11.40
N ASN A 35 3.81 24.74 10.76
CA ASN A 35 2.36 24.53 10.87
C ASN A 35 1.95 23.15 10.33
N ALA A 36 2.49 22.72 9.20
CA ALA A 36 2.23 21.37 8.65
C ALA A 36 2.72 20.26 9.58
N LEU A 37 3.88 20.44 10.22
CA LEU A 37 4.41 19.48 11.20
C LEU A 37 3.55 19.40 12.46
N LYS A 38 3.05 20.53 12.96
CA LYS A 38 2.20 20.57 14.17
C LYS A 38 0.77 20.15 13.91
N ASN A 39 0.28 20.26 12.67
CA ASN A 39 -1.09 19.89 12.35
C ASN A 39 -1.29 18.37 12.47
N MET A 40 -2.21 17.93 13.32
CA MET A 40 -2.61 16.54 13.50
C MET A 40 -3.94 16.21 12.81
N ASP A 41 -4.58 17.21 12.22
CA ASP A 41 -5.76 16.97 11.39
C ASP A 41 -5.32 16.37 10.04
N SER A 42 -6.28 15.82 9.35
CA SER A 42 -6.10 15.36 7.99
C SER A 42 -5.94 16.50 7.03
N VAL A 43 -4.88 16.46 6.28
CA VAL A 43 -4.53 17.51 5.32
C VAL A 43 -3.89 16.93 4.06
N ASP A 44 -4.20 17.53 2.93
CA ASP A 44 -3.46 17.33 1.70
C ASP A 44 -2.36 18.40 1.59
N ILE A 45 -1.11 17.97 1.54
CA ILE A 45 0.05 18.83 1.42
C ILE A 45 0.47 18.91 -0.04
N GLN A 46 0.02 19.97 -0.71
CA GLN A 46 0.42 20.27 -2.08
C GLN A 46 1.68 21.14 -2.09
N ALA A 47 2.71 20.67 -2.78
CA ALA A 47 3.94 21.42 -2.91
C ALA A 47 4.68 21.04 -4.22
N PHE A 48 5.44 21.98 -4.77
CA PHE A 48 6.21 21.73 -5.99
C PHE A 48 7.24 20.59 -5.81
N PRO A 49 7.58 19.88 -6.89
CA PRO A 49 8.70 18.92 -6.87
C PRO A 49 9.97 19.58 -6.34
N GLY A 50 10.69 18.90 -5.45
CA GLY A 50 11.91 19.42 -4.82
C GLY A 50 11.69 20.41 -3.68
N SER A 51 10.46 20.73 -3.30
CA SER A 51 10.16 21.64 -2.18
C SER A 51 10.43 21.06 -0.78
N GLY A 52 10.81 19.78 -0.70
CA GLY A 52 11.10 19.10 0.57
C GLY A 52 9.90 18.41 1.22
N LYS A 53 8.88 18.00 0.46
CA LYS A 53 7.74 17.20 0.96
C LYS A 53 8.20 15.99 1.78
N THR A 54 9.08 15.17 1.21
CA THR A 54 9.63 13.98 1.89
C THR A 54 10.41 14.36 3.16
N THR A 55 11.08 15.52 3.16
CA THR A 55 11.76 16.02 4.38
C THR A 55 10.77 16.33 5.50
N ILE A 56 9.63 16.96 5.16
CA ILE A 56 8.56 17.22 6.14
C ILE A 56 7.95 15.90 6.63
N LEU A 57 7.69 14.95 5.74
CA LEU A 57 7.17 13.63 6.10
C LEU A 57 8.12 12.91 7.06
N VAL A 58 9.41 12.82 6.73
CA VAL A 58 10.43 12.18 7.59
C VAL A 58 10.53 12.88 8.95
N ALA A 59 10.51 14.21 8.98
CA ALA A 59 10.55 14.96 10.23
C ALA A 59 9.31 14.69 11.09
N LYS A 60 8.11 14.71 10.51
CA LYS A 60 6.87 14.42 11.21
C LYS A 60 6.85 13.00 11.76
N LEU A 61 7.26 12.03 10.95
CA LEU A 61 7.37 10.64 11.38
C LEU A 61 8.36 10.45 12.52
N ALA A 62 9.49 11.14 12.51
CA ALA A 62 10.47 11.10 13.58
C ALA A 62 9.92 11.64 14.91
N ILE A 63 9.22 12.78 14.86
CA ILE A 63 8.56 13.36 16.04
C ILE A 63 7.49 12.42 16.58
N LEU A 64 6.62 11.90 15.70
CA LEU A 64 5.57 10.98 16.07
C LEU A 64 6.15 9.69 16.68
N ALA A 65 7.17 9.10 16.09
CA ALA A 65 7.81 7.89 16.64
C ALA A 65 8.44 8.11 18.00
N LYS A 66 9.05 9.30 18.26
CA LYS A 66 9.57 9.70 19.57
C LYS A 66 8.46 9.76 20.63
N LYS A 67 7.30 10.31 20.25
CA LYS A 67 6.16 10.54 21.15
C LYS A 67 5.14 9.39 21.14
N TRP A 68 5.34 8.36 20.32
CA TRP A 68 4.36 7.28 20.11
C TRP A 68 4.18 6.43 21.38
N PRO A 69 3.01 6.47 22.01
CA PRO A 69 2.80 5.81 23.29
C PRO A 69 2.30 4.37 23.17
N TYR A 70 1.96 3.92 21.93
CA TYR A 70 1.28 2.65 21.75
C TYR A 70 2.27 1.54 21.36
N SER A 71 2.10 0.37 21.97
CA SER A 71 2.96 -0.80 21.68
C SER A 71 2.44 -1.68 20.55
N ASN A 72 1.11 -1.68 20.32
CA ASN A 72 0.46 -2.55 19.35
C ASN A 72 -0.14 -1.80 18.15
N ASP A 73 -0.41 -0.51 18.30
CA ASP A 73 -0.94 0.33 17.22
C ASP A 73 0.23 1.07 16.56
N GLY A 74 0.24 1.17 15.25
CA GLY A 74 1.34 1.72 14.47
C GLY A 74 0.93 2.89 13.59
N ILE A 75 1.94 3.57 13.09
CA ILE A 75 1.82 4.53 12.00
C ILE A 75 1.90 3.74 10.70
N CYS A 76 1.00 3.99 9.75
CA CYS A 76 1.06 3.45 8.40
C CYS A 76 1.57 4.52 7.43
N VAL A 77 2.61 4.20 6.68
CA VAL A 77 3.13 5.07 5.62
C VAL A 77 3.09 4.28 4.32
N LEU A 78 2.34 4.78 3.36
CA LEU A 78 2.19 4.17 2.05
C LEU A 78 2.77 5.08 0.98
N SER A 79 3.38 4.48 -0.02
CA SER A 79 3.85 5.15 -1.22
C SER A 79 3.63 4.27 -2.44
N HIS A 80 3.76 4.85 -3.63
CA HIS A 80 3.67 4.07 -4.86
C HIS A 80 4.91 3.17 -5.05
N THR A 81 6.07 3.65 -4.62
CA THR A 81 7.35 2.96 -4.70
C THR A 81 8.00 2.83 -3.31
N ASN A 82 9.15 2.17 -3.22
CA ASN A 82 9.88 2.05 -1.95
C ASN A 82 10.64 3.33 -1.53
N VAL A 83 10.55 4.41 -2.31
CA VAL A 83 11.32 5.65 -2.08
C VAL A 83 11.11 6.22 -0.68
N ALA A 84 9.86 6.29 -0.19
CA ALA A 84 9.61 6.79 1.17
C ALA A 84 10.31 5.95 2.25
N ARG A 85 10.33 4.63 2.08
CA ARG A 85 11.05 3.73 2.98
C ARG A 85 12.55 3.93 2.89
N GLU A 86 13.11 4.01 1.70
CA GLU A 86 14.53 4.24 1.45
C GLU A 86 15.00 5.58 2.04
N GLU A 87 14.22 6.64 1.87
CA GLU A 87 14.50 7.95 2.48
C GLU A 87 14.52 7.89 4.01
N ILE A 88 13.61 7.15 4.63
CA ILE A 88 13.59 6.95 6.09
C ILE A 88 14.79 6.11 6.52
N GLU A 89 15.13 5.06 5.80
CA GLU A 89 16.31 4.23 6.06
C GLU A 89 17.61 5.03 5.94
N GLU A 90 17.74 5.86 4.90
CA GLU A 90 18.93 6.69 4.69
C GLU A 90 19.08 7.76 5.77
N ARG A 91 18.02 8.48 6.09
CA ARG A 91 18.08 9.61 7.01
C ARG A 91 18.01 9.23 8.48
N LEU A 92 17.29 8.18 8.81
CA LEU A 92 17.00 7.81 10.21
C LEU A 92 17.46 6.40 10.58
N GLY A 93 17.79 5.51 9.63
CA GLY A 93 17.99 4.09 9.86
C GLY A 93 19.06 3.76 10.93
N ASN A 94 20.07 4.61 11.05
CA ASN A 94 21.12 4.46 12.08
C ASN A 94 20.72 4.99 13.46
N THR A 95 19.58 5.66 13.58
CA THR A 95 19.07 6.18 14.86
C THR A 95 18.14 5.19 15.53
N GLU A 96 17.93 5.35 16.85
CA GLU A 96 16.93 4.58 17.59
C GLU A 96 15.52 4.83 17.04
N ILE A 97 15.20 6.07 16.68
CA ILE A 97 13.93 6.47 16.12
C ILE A 97 13.66 5.80 14.77
N GLY A 98 14.67 5.76 13.90
CA GLY A 98 14.54 5.09 12.61
C GLY A 98 14.31 3.59 12.77
N ARG A 99 15.06 2.91 13.65
CA ARG A 99 14.82 1.50 13.96
C ARG A 99 13.42 1.25 14.51
N LYS A 100 12.90 2.15 15.37
CA LYS A 100 11.53 2.08 15.88
C LYS A 100 10.52 2.19 14.74
N LEU A 101 10.66 3.18 13.86
CA LEU A 101 9.78 3.39 12.71
C LEU A 101 9.76 2.21 11.72
N LEU A 102 10.93 1.62 11.47
CA LEU A 102 11.09 0.52 10.50
C LEU A 102 10.72 -0.85 11.07
N SER A 103 10.28 -0.90 12.32
CA SER A 103 9.89 -2.14 13.00
C SER A 103 8.42 -2.12 13.44
N TYR A 104 7.93 -3.27 13.88
CA TYR A 104 6.65 -3.37 14.56
C TYR A 104 6.59 -2.35 15.72
N PRO A 105 5.48 -1.62 15.90
CA PRO A 105 4.14 -1.75 15.31
C PRO A 105 3.89 -0.97 14.01
N HIS A 106 4.86 -0.21 13.51
CA HIS A 106 4.69 0.64 12.34
C HIS A 106 4.72 -0.17 11.04
N PHE A 107 4.17 0.40 9.98
CA PHE A 107 4.27 -0.14 8.63
C PHE A 107 4.68 0.97 7.67
N ILE A 108 5.76 0.73 6.93
CA ILE A 108 6.24 1.62 5.87
C ILE A 108 6.50 0.77 4.63
N GLY A 109 5.78 1.06 3.56
CA GLY A 109 5.88 0.28 2.34
C GLY A 109 4.96 0.76 1.23
N THR A 110 4.82 -0.06 0.20
CA THR A 110 3.94 0.26 -0.93
C THR A 110 2.49 -0.11 -0.62
N VAL A 111 1.55 0.50 -1.37
CA VAL A 111 0.13 0.14 -1.30
C VAL A 111 -0.08 -1.36 -1.54
N HIS A 112 0.63 -1.95 -2.53
CA HIS A 112 0.57 -3.38 -2.79
C HIS A 112 1.04 -4.21 -1.58
N SER A 113 2.23 -3.91 -1.05
CA SER A 113 2.77 -4.66 0.09
C SER A 113 1.91 -4.56 1.35
N PHE A 114 1.18 -3.45 1.51
CA PHE A 114 0.20 -3.28 2.58
C PHE A 114 -0.97 -4.25 2.45
N PHE A 115 -1.64 -4.23 1.29
CA PHE A 115 -2.76 -5.14 1.04
C PHE A 115 -2.33 -6.60 1.04
N ASP A 116 -1.16 -6.91 0.52
CA ASP A 116 -0.60 -8.26 0.59
C ASP A 116 -0.44 -8.71 2.04
N THR A 117 0.20 -7.89 2.87
CA THR A 117 0.55 -8.24 4.25
C THR A 117 -0.68 -8.40 5.14
N TYR A 118 -1.65 -7.49 5.03
CA TYR A 118 -2.76 -7.41 5.99
C TYR A 118 -4.08 -7.98 5.49
N VAL A 119 -4.22 -8.25 4.19
CA VAL A 119 -5.49 -8.70 3.62
C VAL A 119 -5.31 -9.96 2.78
N SER A 120 -4.57 -9.90 1.67
CA SER A 120 -4.57 -10.95 0.66
C SER A 120 -3.83 -12.20 1.10
N LEU A 121 -2.60 -12.09 1.61
CA LEU A 121 -1.82 -13.23 2.07
C LEU A 121 -2.45 -13.97 3.25
N PRO A 122 -2.95 -13.29 4.30
CA PRO A 122 -3.65 -13.97 5.39
C PRO A 122 -4.86 -14.76 4.90
N TRP A 123 -5.64 -14.17 4.01
CA TRP A 123 -6.82 -14.82 3.45
C TRP A 123 -6.47 -16.02 2.57
N LEU A 124 -5.54 -15.86 1.62
CA LEU A 124 -5.09 -16.93 0.73
C LEU A 124 -4.57 -18.13 1.54
N LYS A 125 -3.70 -17.89 2.52
CA LYS A 125 -3.17 -18.93 3.40
C LYS A 125 -4.27 -19.62 4.21
N SER A 126 -5.26 -18.88 4.71
CA SER A 126 -6.40 -19.42 5.44
C SER A 126 -7.30 -20.30 4.56
N ASN A 127 -7.30 -20.07 3.24
CA ASN A 127 -8.03 -20.84 2.26
C ASN A 127 -7.18 -21.95 1.60
N GLY A 128 -6.01 -22.26 2.17
CA GLY A 128 -5.17 -23.38 1.76
C GLY A 128 -4.32 -23.14 0.51
N TYR A 129 -4.16 -21.87 0.08
CA TYR A 129 -3.23 -21.54 -0.99
C TYR A 129 -1.78 -21.53 -0.46
N GLU A 130 -0.89 -22.17 -1.18
CA GLU A 130 0.54 -21.93 -1.05
C GLU A 130 0.92 -20.67 -1.83
N ILE A 131 1.90 -19.91 -1.34
CA ILE A 131 2.38 -18.71 -2.01
C ILE A 131 3.85 -18.91 -2.34
N ASN A 132 4.13 -19.12 -3.61
CA ASN A 132 5.48 -19.35 -4.10
C ASN A 132 6.06 -18.08 -4.72
N ILE A 133 5.31 -17.40 -5.58
CA ILE A 133 5.76 -16.21 -6.30
C ILE A 133 4.59 -15.23 -6.46
N ILE A 134 4.87 -13.96 -6.20
CA ILE A 134 4.01 -12.81 -6.55
C ILE A 134 4.83 -11.94 -7.50
N ASP A 135 4.61 -12.08 -8.80
CA ASP A 135 5.33 -11.34 -9.84
C ASP A 135 4.52 -11.35 -11.13
N THR A 136 4.16 -10.19 -11.64
CA THR A 136 3.27 -10.08 -12.80
C THR A 136 3.93 -10.61 -14.08
N GLU A 137 5.17 -10.22 -14.37
CA GLU A 137 5.84 -10.58 -15.63
C GLU A 137 6.14 -12.07 -15.70
N LEU A 138 6.67 -12.60 -14.61
CA LEU A 138 7.01 -14.02 -14.51
C LEU A 138 5.76 -14.88 -14.61
N VAL A 139 4.69 -14.52 -13.90
CA VAL A 139 3.44 -15.30 -13.89
C VAL A 139 2.72 -15.22 -15.23
N HIS A 140 2.70 -14.05 -15.89
CA HIS A 140 2.19 -13.91 -17.25
C HIS A 140 2.95 -14.80 -18.23
N SER A 141 4.28 -14.76 -18.20
CA SER A 141 5.12 -15.59 -19.05
C SER A 141 4.90 -17.09 -18.82
N LEU A 142 4.78 -17.49 -17.54
CA LEU A 142 4.48 -18.87 -17.16
C LEU A 142 3.11 -19.32 -17.74
N ARG A 143 2.06 -18.52 -17.57
CA ARG A 143 0.71 -18.79 -18.07
C ARG A 143 0.67 -18.84 -19.57
N TRP A 144 1.31 -17.85 -20.23
CA TRP A 144 1.43 -17.78 -21.67
C TRP A 144 2.06 -19.05 -22.27
N ASN A 145 3.14 -19.53 -21.67
CA ASN A 145 3.85 -20.71 -22.14
C ASN A 145 3.05 -22.03 -21.91
N LYS A 146 2.10 -22.04 -20.99
CA LYS A 146 1.18 -23.18 -20.78
C LYS A 146 0.07 -23.26 -21.83
N LEU A 147 -0.18 -22.17 -22.59
CA LEU A 147 -1.19 -22.16 -23.65
C LEU A 147 -0.68 -22.86 -24.92
N PRO A 148 -1.55 -23.63 -25.64
CA PRO A 148 -1.24 -24.18 -26.95
C PRO A 148 -0.88 -23.10 -27.97
N ARG A 149 0.02 -23.41 -28.91
CA ARG A 149 0.54 -22.46 -29.90
C ARG A 149 -0.54 -21.79 -30.74
N ASN A 150 -1.54 -22.55 -31.16
CA ASN A 150 -2.68 -22.02 -31.93
C ASN A 150 -3.53 -21.02 -31.13
N LYS A 151 -3.70 -21.25 -29.81
CA LYS A 151 -4.43 -20.34 -28.93
C LYS A 151 -3.62 -19.08 -28.65
N ARG A 152 -2.30 -19.18 -28.45
CA ARG A 152 -1.42 -18.01 -28.31
C ARG A 152 -1.48 -17.13 -29.56
N TYR A 153 -1.36 -17.72 -30.76
CA TYR A 153 -1.49 -16.99 -32.02
C TYR A 153 -2.83 -16.27 -32.16
N TYR A 154 -3.94 -16.91 -31.78
CA TYR A 154 -5.26 -16.27 -31.76
C TYR A 154 -5.30 -15.09 -30.80
N LEU A 155 -4.78 -15.23 -29.58
CA LEU A 155 -4.80 -14.18 -28.58
C LEU A 155 -3.92 -12.98 -28.98
N GLU A 156 -2.73 -13.20 -29.50
CA GLU A 156 -1.83 -12.14 -30.02
C GLU A 156 -2.50 -11.29 -31.08
N ARG A 157 -3.24 -11.92 -31.99
CA ARG A 157 -3.94 -11.20 -33.08
C ARG A 157 -5.14 -10.41 -32.63
N GLN A 158 -5.87 -10.87 -31.64
CA GLN A 158 -7.16 -10.30 -31.23
C GLN A 158 -7.03 -9.32 -30.06
N TYR A 159 -6.12 -9.53 -29.14
CA TYR A 159 -6.11 -8.87 -27.83
C TYR A 159 -4.80 -8.18 -27.47
N LYS A 160 -3.82 -8.20 -28.31
CA LYS A 160 -2.53 -7.46 -28.19
C LYS A 160 -1.71 -7.67 -26.92
N SER A 161 -2.02 -8.49 -25.97
CA SER A 161 -1.21 -8.53 -24.77
C SER A 161 -1.33 -9.79 -23.93
N GLU A 162 -0.23 -10.10 -23.26
CA GLU A 162 -0.10 -11.10 -22.22
C GLU A 162 -0.99 -10.80 -21.00
N THR A 163 -1.47 -9.56 -20.87
CA THR A 163 -2.37 -9.10 -19.79
C THR A 163 -3.71 -9.87 -19.69
N ILE A 164 -4.09 -10.59 -20.74
CA ILE A 164 -5.23 -11.51 -20.72
C ILE A 164 -5.03 -12.66 -19.72
N CYS A 165 -3.80 -12.91 -19.30
CA CYS A 165 -3.48 -13.97 -18.36
C CYS A 165 -3.70 -13.61 -16.87
N GLU A 166 -4.29 -12.45 -16.56
CA GLU A 166 -4.69 -12.11 -15.20
C GLU A 166 -6.06 -12.70 -14.83
N TYR A 167 -6.16 -13.20 -13.61
CA TYR A 167 -7.46 -13.47 -13.02
C TYR A 167 -8.16 -12.15 -12.74
N ARG A 168 -9.36 -11.98 -13.31
CA ARG A 168 -10.28 -10.92 -12.92
C ARG A 168 -11.63 -11.57 -12.66
N ASP A 169 -12.12 -11.41 -11.45
CA ASP A 169 -13.50 -11.74 -11.18
C ASP A 169 -14.42 -10.74 -11.91
N ASN A 170 -15.74 -10.96 -11.87
CA ASN A 170 -16.74 -10.20 -12.66
C ASN A 170 -16.75 -8.68 -12.45
N ILE A 171 -15.80 -8.13 -11.71
CA ILE A 171 -15.69 -6.70 -11.35
C ILE A 171 -14.61 -6.01 -12.19
N GLY A 172 -13.64 -6.75 -12.71
CA GLY A 172 -12.57 -6.18 -13.53
C GLY A 172 -12.90 -6.21 -15.03
N ASN A 173 -12.80 -5.05 -15.68
CA ASN A 173 -13.02 -4.82 -17.11
C ASN A 173 -11.99 -5.48 -18.04
N ILE A 174 -11.72 -6.79 -17.92
CA ILE A 174 -11.13 -7.47 -19.07
C ILE A 174 -12.27 -7.80 -20.04
N GLU A 175 -12.14 -7.38 -21.28
CA GLU A 175 -12.95 -7.93 -22.34
C GLU A 175 -12.83 -9.46 -22.31
N ARG A 176 -13.92 -10.14 -21.97
CA ARG A 176 -14.03 -11.58 -22.01
C ARG A 176 -13.57 -12.06 -23.39
N VAL A 177 -12.66 -13.01 -23.42
CA VAL A 177 -12.21 -13.58 -24.69
C VAL A 177 -13.42 -14.14 -25.44
N LYS A 178 -13.68 -13.61 -26.66
CA LYS A 178 -14.91 -13.93 -27.43
C LYS A 178 -15.05 -15.43 -27.76
N ASN A 179 -13.93 -16.11 -27.94
CA ASN A 179 -13.93 -17.54 -28.16
C ASN A 179 -14.04 -18.28 -26.82
N GLU A 180 -15.17 -18.90 -26.56
CA GLU A 180 -15.49 -19.52 -25.28
C GLU A 180 -14.52 -20.64 -24.88
N GLU A 181 -14.17 -21.54 -25.81
CA GLU A 181 -13.16 -22.58 -25.56
C GLU A 181 -11.80 -22.01 -25.15
N THR A 182 -11.38 -20.90 -25.78
CA THR A 182 -10.12 -20.23 -25.44
C THR A 182 -10.22 -19.54 -24.09
N ASN A 183 -11.36 -18.95 -23.77
CA ASN A 183 -11.61 -18.32 -22.48
C ASN A 183 -11.59 -19.35 -21.33
N GLU A 184 -12.27 -20.49 -21.49
CA GLU A 184 -12.26 -21.56 -20.50
C GLU A 184 -10.87 -22.14 -20.28
N LEU A 185 -10.13 -22.33 -21.38
CA LEU A 185 -8.73 -22.78 -21.28
C LEU A 185 -7.87 -21.78 -20.51
N LEU A 186 -8.03 -20.48 -20.81
CA LEU A 186 -7.29 -19.42 -20.12
C LEU A 186 -7.58 -19.44 -18.62
N LEU A 187 -8.86 -19.46 -18.24
CA LEU A 187 -9.27 -19.56 -16.84
C LEU A 187 -8.70 -20.81 -16.15
N SER A 188 -8.73 -21.95 -16.82
CA SER A 188 -8.14 -23.19 -16.27
C SER A 188 -6.64 -23.08 -16.02
N VAL A 189 -5.90 -22.40 -16.90
CA VAL A 189 -4.46 -22.13 -16.72
C VAL A 189 -4.23 -21.19 -15.55
N ILE A 190 -5.04 -20.15 -15.41
CA ILE A 190 -4.96 -19.19 -14.30
C ILE A 190 -5.21 -19.92 -12.97
N GLU A 191 -6.33 -20.62 -12.85
CA GLU A 191 -6.68 -21.37 -11.63
C GLU A 191 -5.61 -22.38 -11.23
N LYS A 192 -5.06 -23.11 -12.22
CA LYS A 192 -4.00 -24.07 -11.95
C LYS A 192 -2.74 -23.38 -11.43
N THR A 193 -2.34 -22.25 -12.03
CA THR A 193 -1.14 -21.52 -11.57
C THR A 193 -1.35 -20.90 -10.19
N GLN A 194 -2.55 -20.42 -9.87
CA GLN A 194 -2.90 -19.95 -8.53
C GLN A 194 -2.83 -21.09 -7.49
N LYS A 195 -3.35 -22.28 -7.83
CA LYS A 195 -3.20 -23.48 -6.97
C LYS A 195 -1.74 -23.88 -6.77
N ASP A 196 -0.91 -23.66 -7.79
CA ASP A 196 0.53 -23.85 -7.72
C ASP A 196 1.27 -22.70 -6.99
N GLY A 197 0.55 -21.70 -6.47
CA GLY A 197 1.10 -20.59 -5.68
C GLY A 197 1.68 -19.41 -6.46
N TYR A 198 1.27 -19.22 -7.71
CA TYR A 198 1.76 -18.14 -8.58
C TYR A 198 0.69 -17.08 -8.80
N PHE A 199 0.95 -15.86 -8.37
CA PHE A 199 0.02 -14.74 -8.41
C PHE A 199 0.65 -13.51 -9.06
N THR A 200 -0.17 -12.71 -9.75
CA THR A 200 0.22 -11.37 -10.20
C THR A 200 -0.05 -10.33 -9.11
N PHE A 201 0.60 -9.17 -9.18
CA PHE A 201 0.30 -8.06 -8.26
C PHE A 201 -1.15 -7.59 -8.39
N GLY A 202 -1.71 -7.58 -9.60
CA GLY A 202 -3.11 -7.23 -9.83
C GLY A 202 -4.08 -8.20 -9.15
N GLU A 203 -3.80 -9.51 -9.23
CA GLU A 203 -4.61 -10.54 -8.54
C GLU A 203 -4.61 -10.37 -7.02
N MET A 204 -3.46 -10.00 -6.44
CA MET A 204 -3.39 -9.76 -5.00
C MET A 204 -4.32 -8.64 -4.56
N LEU A 205 -4.38 -7.53 -5.31
CA LEU A 205 -5.33 -6.44 -5.02
C LEU A 205 -6.78 -6.86 -5.23
N LEU A 206 -7.07 -7.71 -6.21
CA LEU A 206 -8.43 -8.27 -6.42
C LEU A 206 -8.86 -9.17 -5.26
N TYR A 207 -7.96 -9.99 -4.74
CA TYR A 207 -8.23 -10.75 -3.52
C TYR A 207 -8.46 -9.82 -2.32
N ALA A 208 -7.66 -8.75 -2.18
CA ALA A 208 -7.91 -7.74 -1.15
C ALA A 208 -9.31 -7.14 -1.28
N GLN A 209 -9.71 -6.74 -2.50
CA GLN A 209 -11.05 -6.19 -2.75
C GLN A 209 -12.16 -7.18 -2.35
N LYS A 210 -12.02 -8.44 -2.73
CA LYS A 210 -12.99 -9.48 -2.39
C LYS A 210 -13.12 -9.62 -0.87
N VAL A 211 -12.01 -9.76 -0.19
CA VAL A 211 -11.95 -9.92 1.27
C VAL A 211 -12.58 -8.73 1.98
N LEU A 212 -12.21 -7.50 1.60
CA LEU A 212 -12.75 -6.28 2.18
C LEU A 212 -14.24 -6.07 1.89
N LYS A 213 -14.78 -6.71 0.86
CA LYS A 213 -16.20 -6.70 0.54
C LYS A 213 -17.00 -7.69 1.39
N GLU A 214 -16.41 -8.85 1.66
CA GLU A 214 -17.07 -9.95 2.36
C GLU A 214 -16.98 -9.82 3.90
N TRP A 215 -15.94 -9.13 4.42
CA TRP A 215 -15.61 -9.09 5.84
C TRP A 215 -15.43 -7.66 6.36
N ASP A 216 -16.50 -7.04 6.85
CA ASP A 216 -16.47 -5.67 7.39
C ASP A 216 -15.60 -5.51 8.65
N GLU A 217 -15.26 -6.60 9.31
CA GLU A 217 -14.40 -6.56 10.52
C GLU A 217 -12.91 -6.34 10.17
N ILE A 218 -12.49 -6.68 8.94
CA ILE A 218 -11.09 -6.52 8.53
C ILE A 218 -10.71 -5.04 8.39
N PRO A 219 -11.46 -4.19 7.69
CA PRO A 219 -11.21 -2.74 7.70
C PRO A 219 -11.13 -2.17 9.11
N LYS A 220 -12.08 -2.49 9.98
CA LYS A 220 -12.09 -2.02 11.37
C LYS A 220 -10.86 -2.47 12.17
N ALA A 221 -10.41 -3.69 11.96
CA ALA A 221 -9.19 -4.20 12.62
C ALA A 221 -7.94 -3.46 12.13
N ILE A 222 -7.84 -3.18 10.83
CA ILE A 222 -6.74 -2.42 10.24
C ILE A 222 -6.75 -0.98 10.74
N GLN A 223 -7.90 -0.30 10.79
CA GLN A 223 -8.01 1.05 11.34
C GLN A 223 -7.55 1.13 12.80
N ARG A 224 -7.98 0.18 13.64
CA ARG A 224 -7.51 0.12 15.04
C ARG A 224 -5.99 -0.07 15.12
N ARG A 225 -5.45 -0.86 14.20
CA ARG A 225 -4.02 -1.15 14.11
C ARG A 225 -3.20 0.04 13.64
N PHE A 226 -3.76 0.84 12.74
CA PHE A 226 -3.12 1.99 12.11
C PHE A 226 -4.01 3.24 12.22
N PRO A 227 -3.99 3.91 13.39
CA PRO A 227 -4.81 5.12 13.61
C PRO A 227 -4.29 6.34 12.84
N ILE A 228 -3.09 6.29 12.27
CA ILE A 228 -2.53 7.32 11.38
C ILE A 228 -2.09 6.69 10.08
N LEU A 229 -2.51 7.29 8.97
CA LEU A 229 -2.07 6.97 7.62
C LEU A 229 -1.39 8.18 6.99
N PHE A 230 -0.21 7.96 6.43
CA PHE A 230 0.46 8.88 5.51
C PHE A 230 0.51 8.26 4.13
N ILE A 231 0.23 9.05 3.09
CA ILE A 231 0.38 8.62 1.70
C ILE A 231 1.34 9.60 1.02
N ASP A 232 2.50 9.09 0.64
CA ASP A 232 3.48 9.84 -0.15
C ASP A 232 3.22 9.63 -1.64
N GLU A 233 3.37 10.71 -2.42
CA GLU A 233 3.09 10.75 -3.86
C GLU A 233 1.66 10.25 -4.18
N ALA A 234 0.68 10.72 -3.43
CA ALA A 234 -0.73 10.29 -3.53
C ALA A 234 -1.32 10.41 -4.95
N GLN A 235 -0.80 11.34 -5.78
CA GLN A 235 -1.22 11.53 -7.16
C GLN A 235 -0.87 10.34 -8.08
N ASP A 236 0.07 9.47 -7.69
CA ASP A 236 0.47 8.29 -8.46
C ASP A 236 -0.40 7.07 -8.13
N THR A 237 -1.25 7.18 -7.12
CA THR A 237 -2.18 6.11 -6.71
C THR A 237 -3.33 6.02 -7.70
N ASP A 238 -3.54 4.85 -8.29
CA ASP A 238 -4.65 4.63 -9.23
C ASP A 238 -6.03 4.57 -8.52
N THR A 239 -7.09 4.73 -9.31
CA THR A 239 -8.47 4.76 -8.78
C THR A 239 -8.84 3.49 -8.02
N PHE A 240 -8.36 2.33 -8.46
CA PHE A 240 -8.66 1.04 -7.83
C PHE A 240 -7.98 0.93 -6.45
N GLN A 241 -6.72 1.32 -6.37
CA GLN A 241 -5.99 1.37 -5.10
C GLN A 241 -6.62 2.38 -4.13
N TRP A 242 -7.05 3.56 -4.64
CA TRP A 242 -7.79 4.55 -3.86
C TRP A 242 -9.07 3.99 -3.27
N ASP A 243 -9.85 3.26 -4.05
CA ASP A 243 -11.11 2.65 -3.59
C ASP A 243 -10.86 1.61 -2.48
N LEU A 244 -9.76 0.85 -2.59
CA LEU A 244 -9.36 -0.07 -1.53
C LEU A 244 -8.93 0.67 -0.25
N LEU A 245 -8.11 1.72 -0.38
CA LEU A 245 -7.68 2.54 0.75
C LEU A 245 -8.85 3.21 1.45
N LYS A 246 -9.78 3.79 0.68
CA LYS A 246 -11.01 4.36 1.22
C LYS A 246 -11.82 3.33 1.98
N LYS A 247 -11.96 2.11 1.44
CA LYS A 247 -12.70 1.06 2.14
C LYS A 247 -12.07 0.66 3.46
N VAL A 248 -10.75 0.73 3.56
CA VAL A 248 -10.03 0.41 4.80
C VAL A 248 -10.04 1.58 5.78
N PHE A 249 -9.75 2.80 5.35
CA PHE A 249 -9.49 3.92 6.25
C PHE A 249 -10.64 4.93 6.36
N ASN A 250 -11.72 4.75 5.58
CA ASN A 250 -12.88 5.65 5.58
C ASN A 250 -14.18 4.92 5.89
N SER A 251 -14.36 4.48 7.13
CA SER A 251 -15.59 3.80 7.52
C SER A 251 -16.80 4.74 7.71
N ASP A 252 -16.58 6.06 7.86
CA ASP A 252 -17.63 7.02 8.23
C ASP A 252 -17.78 8.21 7.24
N GLY A 253 -17.22 8.11 6.04
CA GLY A 253 -17.47 9.06 4.94
C GLY A 253 -16.52 10.25 4.84
N GLU A 254 -15.60 10.46 5.76
CA GLU A 254 -14.55 11.46 5.67
C GLU A 254 -13.17 10.82 5.81
N LEU A 255 -12.53 10.57 4.67
CA LEU A 255 -11.09 10.35 4.67
C LEU A 255 -10.47 11.69 4.97
N SER A 256 -10.02 11.79 6.14
CA SER A 256 -9.01 12.74 6.48
C SER A 256 -7.66 12.19 6.02
N ILE A 257 -7.17 12.65 4.88
CA ILE A 257 -5.84 12.33 4.33
C ILE A 257 -4.85 13.38 4.79
#